data_ea1975526f85b425f1723d1deb81849f
#
_entry.id   ea1975526f85b425f1723d1deb81849f
#
_cell.length_a   1.000
_cell.length_b   1.000
_cell.length_c   1.000
_cell.angle_alpha   90.00
_cell.angle_beta   90.00
_cell.angle_gamma   90.00
#
_symmetry.space_group_name_H-M   'P 1'
#
loop_
_entity.id
_entity.type
_entity.pdbx_description
1 polymer ?
#
loop_
_entity_poly.entity_id
_entity_poly.type
_entity_poly.pdbx_seq_one_letter_code
_entity_poly.pdbx_strand_id
1 'polypeptide(L)'
;MNSLRIGIAGAGLLGRLAAWTLARQGHEVSVFDPAPDAGPRHDGQGAAGFTAAGMLSPVAERETATAALADLGWTSIAHWGRVAQHLEATTPLIHTRGSLLVAHGPDLGTARRVLARLNPSPGSQTPPPRHEPHLLDVQALGQLEPALHSSGGPLHAWLLPGEAHIDTVRTLVALQTQARGVHWHWR
;
A
#
# COMPACT_ATOMS: atom_id res chain seq x y z
N MET A 1 -26.08 -10.89 -15.56
CA MET A 1 -26.36 -9.91 -14.49
C MET A 1 -26.92 -8.65 -15.15
N ASN A 2 -27.91 -7.99 -14.53
CA ASN A 2 -28.41 -6.73 -15.09
C ASN A 2 -27.34 -5.65 -14.94
N SER A 3 -27.04 -4.91 -16.03
CA SER A 3 -26.18 -3.75 -15.98
C SER A 3 -26.83 -2.63 -15.17
N LEU A 4 -26.07 -2.03 -14.25
CA LEU A 4 -26.48 -0.88 -13.46
C LEU A 4 -25.84 0.40 -14.02
N ARG A 5 -26.48 1.54 -13.83
CA ARG A 5 -25.89 2.87 -14.05
C ARG A 5 -25.41 3.41 -12.70
N ILE A 6 -24.12 3.66 -12.58
CA ILE A 6 -23.46 3.98 -11.31
C ILE A 6 -22.71 5.30 -11.45
N GLY A 7 -23.02 6.26 -10.56
CA GLY A 7 -22.25 7.50 -10.42
C GLY A 7 -21.29 7.40 -9.23
N ILE A 8 -20.05 7.80 -9.42
CA ILE A 8 -19.00 7.84 -8.40
C ILE A 8 -18.56 9.28 -8.21
N ALA A 9 -18.56 9.78 -6.99
CA ALA A 9 -18.01 11.08 -6.63
C ALA A 9 -16.57 10.93 -6.15
N GLY A 10 -15.64 11.54 -6.87
CA GLY A 10 -14.20 11.53 -6.60
C GLY A 10 -13.43 10.50 -7.42
N ALA A 11 -12.35 10.96 -8.08
CA ALA A 11 -11.43 10.15 -8.88
C ALA A 11 -10.07 9.93 -8.15
N GLY A 12 -10.10 9.85 -6.82
CA GLY A 12 -8.99 9.36 -6.01
C GLY A 12 -8.81 7.85 -6.13
N LEU A 13 -7.97 7.26 -5.29
CA LEU A 13 -7.68 5.83 -5.32
C LEU A 13 -8.95 4.96 -5.27
N LEU A 14 -9.84 5.23 -4.31
CA LEU A 14 -11.05 4.44 -4.12
C LEU A 14 -12.00 4.56 -5.32
N GLY A 15 -12.22 5.79 -5.83
CA GLY A 15 -13.09 6.03 -6.97
C GLY A 15 -12.58 5.38 -8.26
N ARG A 16 -11.29 5.47 -8.54
CA ARG A 16 -10.67 4.83 -9.71
C ARG A 16 -10.73 3.30 -9.62
N LEU A 17 -10.42 2.73 -8.45
CA LEU A 17 -10.49 1.28 -8.23
C LEU A 17 -11.93 0.77 -8.37
N ALA A 18 -12.90 1.47 -7.78
CA ALA A 18 -14.32 1.13 -7.89
C ALA A 18 -14.81 1.21 -9.34
N ALA A 19 -14.49 2.30 -10.04
CA ALA A 19 -14.86 2.50 -11.44
C ALA A 19 -14.29 1.38 -12.35
N TRP A 20 -12.99 1.10 -12.21
CA TRP A 20 -12.33 0.05 -12.96
C TRP A 20 -12.95 -1.33 -12.67
N THR A 21 -13.25 -1.63 -11.40
CA THR A 21 -13.84 -2.92 -10.99
C THR A 21 -15.25 -3.09 -11.52
N LEU A 22 -16.09 -2.07 -11.35
CA LEU A 22 -17.51 -2.10 -11.75
C LEU A 22 -17.68 -2.13 -13.26
N ALA A 23 -16.87 -1.36 -13.99
CA ALA A 23 -16.88 -1.41 -15.46
C ALA A 23 -16.50 -2.80 -15.99
N ARG A 24 -15.52 -3.47 -15.38
CA ARG A 24 -15.15 -4.86 -15.73
C ARG A 24 -16.26 -5.88 -15.45
N GLN A 25 -17.17 -5.54 -14.54
CA GLN A 25 -18.37 -6.35 -14.25
C GLN A 25 -19.54 -6.05 -15.19
N GLY A 26 -19.35 -5.14 -16.16
CA GLY A 26 -20.36 -4.80 -17.16
C GLY A 26 -21.35 -3.72 -16.75
N HIS A 27 -21.02 -2.92 -15.72
CA HIS A 27 -21.83 -1.78 -15.31
C HIS A 27 -21.47 -0.53 -16.11
N GLU A 28 -22.44 0.37 -16.29
CA GLU A 28 -22.23 1.71 -16.86
C GLU A 28 -21.80 2.66 -15.75
N VAL A 29 -20.56 3.15 -15.81
CA VAL A 29 -19.96 3.93 -14.72
C VAL A 29 -19.61 5.34 -15.17
N SER A 30 -20.05 6.35 -14.41
CA SER A 30 -19.65 7.75 -14.54
C SER A 30 -18.94 8.22 -13.29
N VAL A 31 -17.76 8.81 -13.44
CA VAL A 31 -16.96 9.36 -12.33
C VAL A 31 -16.90 10.87 -12.44
N PHE A 32 -17.16 11.58 -11.36
CA PHE A 32 -17.16 13.04 -11.29
C PHE A 32 -16.09 13.50 -10.30
N ASP A 33 -15.19 14.38 -10.74
CA ASP A 33 -14.12 14.90 -9.89
C ASP A 33 -13.90 16.39 -10.15
N PRO A 34 -13.65 17.21 -9.09
CA PRO A 34 -13.38 18.64 -9.25
C PRO A 34 -11.98 18.95 -9.79
N ALA A 35 -11.09 17.97 -9.94
CA ALA A 35 -9.80 18.19 -10.59
C ALA A 35 -9.98 18.58 -12.06
N PRO A 36 -9.08 19.38 -12.66
CA PRO A 36 -9.18 19.77 -14.07
C PRO A 36 -8.86 18.65 -15.04
N ASP A 37 -8.18 17.60 -14.60
CA ASP A 37 -7.78 16.45 -15.42
C ASP A 37 -7.43 15.23 -14.57
N ALA A 38 -7.11 14.12 -15.25
CA ALA A 38 -6.78 12.82 -14.64
C ALA A 38 -5.35 12.73 -14.07
N GLY A 39 -4.49 13.69 -14.37
CA GLY A 39 -3.05 13.63 -14.10
C GLY A 39 -2.68 13.75 -12.63
N PRO A 40 -1.43 13.38 -12.30
CA PRO A 40 -0.91 13.60 -10.95
C PRO A 40 -0.73 15.09 -10.67
N ARG A 41 -1.16 15.53 -9.50
CA ARG A 41 -1.00 16.90 -9.02
C ARG A 41 -0.32 16.88 -7.65
N HIS A 42 0.63 17.78 -7.46
CA HIS A 42 1.42 17.89 -6.23
C HIS A 42 1.29 19.29 -5.57
N ASP A 43 0.27 20.04 -5.98
CA ASP A 43 -0.04 21.39 -5.52
C ASP A 43 -1.05 21.44 -4.34
N GLY A 44 -1.31 20.30 -3.72
CA GLY A 44 -2.31 20.15 -2.66
C GLY A 44 -3.76 20.07 -3.15
N GLN A 45 -4.01 20.18 -4.45
CA GLN A 45 -5.34 20.06 -5.06
C GLN A 45 -5.59 18.69 -5.71
N GLY A 46 -4.58 17.82 -5.72
CA GLY A 46 -4.66 16.51 -6.30
C GLY A 46 -5.19 15.45 -5.32
N ALA A 47 -5.54 14.29 -5.85
CA ALA A 47 -5.89 13.14 -5.03
C ALA A 47 -4.69 12.71 -4.16
N ALA A 48 -4.93 12.47 -2.87
CA ALA A 48 -3.90 12.08 -1.90
C ALA A 48 -3.08 10.84 -2.33
N GLY A 49 -3.67 9.96 -3.13
CA GLY A 49 -2.97 8.80 -3.68
C GLY A 49 -1.75 9.15 -4.55
N PHE A 50 -1.71 10.34 -5.17
CA PHE A 50 -0.55 10.76 -5.97
C PHE A 50 0.66 11.19 -5.12
N THR A 51 0.44 11.54 -3.86
CA THR A 51 1.49 11.94 -2.92
C THR A 51 1.77 10.91 -1.84
N ALA A 52 1.02 9.80 -1.82
CA ALA A 52 1.18 8.73 -0.86
C ALA A 52 2.43 7.89 -1.15
N ALA A 53 3.12 7.46 -0.11
CA ALA A 53 4.31 6.60 -0.23
C ALA A 53 4.01 5.21 -0.79
N GLY A 54 2.76 4.76 -0.74
CA GLY A 54 2.35 3.48 -1.29
C GLY A 54 2.67 2.27 -0.42
N MET A 55 3.02 2.47 0.83
CA MET A 55 3.26 1.37 1.75
C MET A 55 1.98 0.57 2.03
N LEU A 56 2.09 -0.74 1.95
CA LEU A 56 1.09 -1.71 2.37
C LEU A 56 1.67 -2.47 3.56
N SER A 57 1.54 -1.87 4.74
CA SER A 57 2.31 -2.21 5.95
C SER A 57 1.42 -2.58 7.12
N PRO A 58 0.67 -3.70 7.06
CA PRO A 58 -0.24 -4.11 8.14
C PRO A 58 0.47 -4.34 9.48
N VAL A 59 1.76 -4.65 9.44
CA VAL A 59 2.59 -4.86 10.64
C VAL A 59 2.94 -3.52 11.27
N ALA A 60 3.48 -2.57 10.49
CA ALA A 60 3.84 -1.25 11.00
C ALA A 60 2.62 -0.51 11.57
N GLU A 61 1.44 -0.66 10.96
CA GLU A 61 0.19 -0.07 11.43
C GLU A 61 -0.25 -0.59 12.82
N ARG A 62 0.20 -1.76 13.26
CA ARG A 62 -0.15 -2.33 14.57
C ARG A 62 0.37 -1.51 15.75
N GLU A 63 1.19 -0.53 15.53
CA GLU A 63 1.55 0.42 16.60
C GLU A 63 0.32 1.14 17.14
N THR A 64 -0.60 1.51 16.25
CA THR A 64 -1.80 2.29 16.60
C THR A 64 -3.12 1.59 16.23
N ALA A 65 -3.09 0.64 15.30
CA ALA A 65 -4.26 -0.04 14.79
C ALA A 65 -4.64 -1.30 15.58
N THR A 66 -5.91 -1.67 15.49
CA THR A 66 -6.42 -2.94 16.05
C THR A 66 -5.92 -4.14 15.23
N ALA A 67 -5.93 -5.33 15.86
CA ALA A 67 -5.61 -6.58 15.15
C ALA A 67 -6.50 -6.79 13.91
N ALA A 68 -7.79 -6.50 14.02
CA ALA A 68 -8.74 -6.65 12.90
C ALA A 68 -8.35 -5.76 11.70
N LEU A 69 -7.83 -4.55 11.93
CA LEU A 69 -7.38 -3.67 10.85
C LEU A 69 -6.09 -4.22 10.18
N ALA A 70 -5.18 -4.79 10.96
CA ALA A 70 -4.00 -5.47 10.42
C ALA A 70 -4.38 -6.69 9.55
N ASP A 71 -5.37 -7.48 9.96
CA ASP A 71 -5.87 -8.64 9.19
C ASP A 71 -6.49 -8.19 7.85
N LEU A 72 -7.25 -7.07 7.86
CA LEU A 72 -7.71 -6.42 6.63
C LEU A 72 -6.55 -5.97 5.75
N GLY A 73 -5.48 -5.43 6.35
CA GLY A 73 -4.26 -5.03 5.65
C GLY A 73 -3.61 -6.20 4.90
N TRP A 74 -3.46 -7.36 5.54
CA TRP A 74 -2.96 -8.58 4.89
C TRP A 74 -3.83 -9.02 3.72
N THR A 75 -5.15 -9.01 3.93
CA THR A 75 -6.11 -9.31 2.87
C THR A 75 -5.98 -8.31 1.72
N SER A 76 -5.78 -7.02 2.03
CA SER A 76 -5.60 -5.94 1.06
C SER A 76 -4.35 -6.15 0.19
N ILE A 77 -3.21 -6.58 0.76
CA ILE A 77 -2.00 -6.89 -0.02
C ILE A 77 -2.30 -7.95 -1.08
N ALA A 78 -2.99 -9.03 -0.69
CA ALA A 78 -3.36 -10.09 -1.63
C ALA A 78 -4.33 -9.58 -2.73
N HIS A 79 -5.28 -8.70 -2.38
CA HIS A 79 -6.17 -8.08 -3.35
C HIS A 79 -5.42 -7.16 -4.32
N TRP A 80 -4.50 -6.32 -3.83
CA TRP A 80 -3.67 -5.47 -4.67
C TRP A 80 -2.78 -6.29 -5.61
N GLY A 81 -2.25 -7.42 -5.16
CA GLY A 81 -1.55 -8.36 -6.04
C GLY A 81 -2.41 -8.82 -7.21
N ARG A 82 -3.69 -9.15 -6.97
CA ARG A 82 -4.64 -9.53 -8.03
C ARG A 82 -4.99 -8.36 -8.95
N VAL A 83 -5.22 -7.17 -8.40
CA VAL A 83 -5.48 -5.96 -9.20
C VAL A 83 -4.29 -5.67 -10.11
N ALA A 84 -3.07 -5.67 -9.57
CA ALA A 84 -1.85 -5.40 -10.32
C ALA A 84 -1.62 -6.39 -11.48
N GLN A 85 -1.99 -7.66 -11.32
CA GLN A 85 -1.92 -8.67 -12.37
C GLN A 85 -2.88 -8.40 -13.56
N HIS A 86 -3.97 -7.68 -13.32
CA HIS A 86 -4.95 -7.34 -14.34
C HIS A 86 -4.71 -5.96 -14.99
N LEU A 87 -3.79 -5.19 -14.45
CA LEU A 87 -3.39 -3.90 -15.02
C LEU A 87 -2.17 -4.11 -15.92
N GLU A 88 -2.27 -3.67 -17.15
CA GLU A 88 -1.15 -3.67 -18.09
C GLU A 88 -0.13 -2.64 -17.66
N ALA A 89 1.08 -3.09 -17.32
CA ALA A 89 2.17 -2.22 -16.91
C ALA A 89 3.52 -2.80 -17.38
N THR A 90 4.41 -1.93 -17.83
CA THR A 90 5.75 -2.31 -18.32
C THR A 90 6.67 -2.81 -17.22
N THR A 91 6.42 -2.38 -15.98
CA THR A 91 7.16 -2.84 -14.80
C THR A 91 6.16 -3.13 -13.67
N PRO A 92 6.49 -3.98 -12.70
CA PRO A 92 5.60 -4.31 -11.61
C PRO A 92 5.07 -3.07 -10.89
N LEU A 93 3.77 -3.04 -10.61
CA LEU A 93 3.11 -1.99 -9.84
C LEU A 93 3.18 -2.25 -8.33
N ILE A 94 3.36 -3.50 -7.92
CA ILE A 94 3.45 -3.90 -6.52
C ILE A 94 4.75 -4.69 -6.29
N HIS A 95 5.40 -4.42 -5.16
CA HIS A 95 6.60 -5.10 -4.71
C HIS A 95 6.36 -5.67 -3.31
N THR A 96 6.63 -6.95 -3.09
CA THR A 96 6.41 -7.68 -1.83
C THR A 96 7.74 -8.05 -1.18
N ARG A 97 8.66 -7.09 -1.10
CA ARG A 97 10.01 -7.31 -0.53
C ARG A 97 10.06 -7.17 0.98
N GLY A 98 8.96 -6.83 1.62
CA GLY A 98 8.91 -6.43 3.01
C GLY A 98 9.19 -4.95 3.20
N SER A 99 9.24 -4.53 4.46
CA SER A 99 9.68 -3.20 4.88
C SER A 99 10.75 -3.31 5.95
N LEU A 100 11.44 -2.21 6.24
CA LEU A 100 12.45 -2.14 7.28
C LEU A 100 11.93 -1.27 8.44
N LEU A 101 11.94 -1.82 9.65
CA LEU A 101 11.87 -1.05 10.87
C LEU A 101 13.31 -0.74 11.31
N VAL A 102 13.66 0.55 11.36
CA VAL A 102 15.00 0.98 11.77
C VAL A 102 14.93 1.87 13.00
N ALA A 103 15.93 1.75 13.88
CA ALA A 103 16.02 2.56 15.08
C ALA A 103 17.47 2.87 15.46
N HIS A 104 17.76 4.12 15.81
CA HIS A 104 18.98 4.46 16.51
C HIS A 104 18.90 4.08 18.00
N GLY A 105 20.06 4.02 18.69
CA GLY A 105 20.15 3.60 20.08
C GLY A 105 19.11 4.24 21.01
N PRO A 106 18.89 5.58 20.99
CA PRO A 106 17.88 6.24 21.83
C PRO A 106 16.44 5.75 21.58
N ASP A 107 16.12 5.35 20.34
CA ASP A 107 14.76 4.94 19.93
C ASP A 107 14.53 3.43 20.02
N LEU A 108 15.55 2.66 20.41
CA LEU A 108 15.49 1.21 20.50
C LEU A 108 14.37 0.70 21.40
N GLY A 109 14.08 1.42 22.49
CA GLY A 109 12.97 1.10 23.40
C GLY A 109 11.61 1.18 22.69
N THR A 110 11.43 2.17 21.83
CA THR A 110 10.20 2.34 21.03
C THR A 110 10.09 1.25 19.98
N ALA A 111 11.16 0.98 19.23
CA ALA A 111 11.18 -0.11 18.25
C ALA A 111 10.83 -1.48 18.89
N ARG A 112 11.40 -1.79 20.07
CA ARG A 112 11.08 -3.03 20.78
C ARG A 112 9.63 -3.10 21.23
N ARG A 113 9.01 -1.97 21.63
CA ARG A 113 7.56 -1.95 21.94
C ARG A 113 6.70 -2.22 20.71
N VAL A 114 7.06 -1.66 19.56
CA VAL A 114 6.39 -1.98 18.29
C VAL A 114 6.52 -3.46 18.01
N LEU A 115 7.74 -4.00 18.00
CA LEU A 115 8.00 -5.42 17.74
C LEU A 115 7.24 -6.34 18.71
N ALA A 116 7.14 -5.98 19.99
CA ALA A 116 6.40 -6.77 20.97
C ALA A 116 4.89 -6.83 20.67
N ARG A 117 4.31 -5.77 20.04
CA ARG A 117 2.91 -5.75 19.60
C ARG A 117 2.67 -6.57 18.32
N LEU A 118 3.72 -6.88 17.58
CA LEU A 118 3.63 -7.69 16.37
C LEU A 118 3.49 -9.18 16.67
N ASN A 119 3.91 -9.62 17.84
CA ASN A 119 3.73 -11.00 18.26
C ASN A 119 2.24 -11.29 18.44
N PRO A 120 1.72 -12.39 17.85
CA PRO A 120 0.34 -12.76 18.01
C PRO A 120 0.01 -12.97 19.48
N SER A 121 -1.08 -12.36 19.96
CA SER A 121 -1.60 -12.67 21.30
C SER A 121 -2.00 -14.15 21.37
N PRO A 122 -1.83 -14.81 22.51
CA PRO A 122 -2.31 -16.19 22.69
C PRO A 122 -3.79 -16.29 22.30
N GLY A 123 -4.13 -17.17 21.34
CA GLY A 123 -5.49 -17.36 20.81
C GLY A 123 -5.83 -16.52 19.58
N SER A 124 -4.93 -15.70 19.07
CA SER A 124 -5.09 -15.03 17.79
C SER A 124 -5.03 -16.04 16.65
N GLN A 125 -5.98 -15.96 15.69
CA GLN A 125 -5.91 -16.69 14.42
C GLN A 125 -4.94 -16.02 13.43
N THR A 126 -3.97 -15.27 13.94
CA THR A 126 -2.99 -14.53 13.15
C THR A 126 -2.15 -15.49 12.31
N PRO A 127 -1.86 -15.10 11.07
CA PRO A 127 -1.19 -15.98 10.14
C PRO A 127 0.20 -16.44 10.62
N PRO A 128 0.66 -17.56 10.08
CA PRO A 128 1.82 -18.31 10.51
C PRO A 128 3.15 -17.52 10.44
N PRO A 129 4.22 -18.08 11.00
CA PRO A 129 5.55 -17.48 11.25
C PRO A 129 6.28 -16.78 10.09
N ARG A 130 5.76 -16.84 8.84
CA ARG A 130 6.39 -16.14 7.72
C ARG A 130 6.33 -14.61 7.77
N HIS A 131 5.68 -14.05 8.77
CA HIS A 131 5.58 -12.60 9.00
C HIS A 131 6.32 -12.13 10.26
N GLU A 132 7.11 -13.00 10.90
CA GLU A 132 7.92 -12.60 12.04
C GLU A 132 9.01 -11.61 11.61
N PRO A 133 9.21 -10.52 12.39
CA PRO A 133 10.31 -9.61 12.14
C PRO A 133 11.66 -10.28 12.27
N HIS A 134 12.56 -10.06 11.31
CA HIS A 134 13.92 -10.60 11.32
C HIS A 134 14.92 -9.50 11.65
N LEU A 135 15.65 -9.65 12.77
CA LEU A 135 16.76 -8.75 13.08
C LEU A 135 17.85 -8.90 12.01
N LEU A 136 18.28 -7.79 11.46
CA LEU A 136 19.36 -7.72 10.47
C LEU A 136 20.68 -7.32 11.14
N ASP A 137 21.75 -7.95 10.76
CA ASP A 137 23.09 -7.45 11.04
C ASP A 137 23.47 -6.31 10.07
N VAL A 138 24.60 -5.66 10.32
CA VAL A 138 25.07 -4.52 9.52
C VAL A 138 25.33 -4.90 8.07
N GLN A 139 25.82 -6.11 7.83
CA GLN A 139 26.13 -6.59 6.48
C GLN A 139 24.84 -6.85 5.70
N ALA A 140 23.88 -7.55 6.29
CA ALA A 140 22.57 -7.81 5.68
C ALA A 140 21.80 -6.52 5.40
N LEU A 141 21.82 -5.57 6.35
CA LEU A 141 21.21 -4.26 6.14
C LEU A 141 21.86 -3.52 4.96
N GLY A 142 23.20 -3.48 4.90
CA GLY A 142 23.91 -2.80 3.83
C GLY A 142 23.71 -3.43 2.45
N GLN A 143 23.38 -4.74 2.39
CA GLN A 143 23.01 -5.41 1.14
C GLN A 143 21.59 -5.06 0.69
N LEU A 144 20.65 -4.92 1.64
CA LEU A 144 19.26 -4.59 1.34
C LEU A 144 19.08 -3.10 1.04
N GLU A 145 19.72 -2.24 1.80
CA GLU A 145 19.58 -0.78 1.70
C GLU A 145 20.95 -0.11 1.90
N PRO A 146 21.76 -0.02 0.84
CA PRO A 146 23.11 0.56 0.91
C PRO A 146 23.16 2.03 1.36
N ALA A 147 22.02 2.76 1.24
CA ALA A 147 21.92 4.15 1.67
C ALA A 147 21.84 4.31 3.19
N LEU A 148 21.51 3.24 3.93
CA LEU A 148 21.44 3.26 5.39
C LEU A 148 22.84 3.02 5.99
N HIS A 149 23.64 4.08 6.06
CA HIS A 149 24.93 4.06 6.72
C HIS A 149 24.81 4.54 8.15
N SER A 150 25.51 3.89 9.07
CA SER A 150 25.58 4.26 10.50
C SER A 150 26.50 5.45 10.76
N SER A 151 26.26 6.60 10.10
CA SER A 151 27.03 7.83 10.36
C SER A 151 26.75 8.46 11.71
N GLY A 152 25.70 8.05 12.40
CA GLY A 152 25.23 8.62 13.67
C GLY A 152 25.21 7.66 14.87
N GLY A 153 25.97 6.56 14.82
CA GLY A 153 25.96 5.53 15.85
C GLY A 153 25.30 4.22 15.42
N PRO A 154 25.19 3.21 16.30
CA PRO A 154 24.66 1.90 15.94
C PRO A 154 23.20 2.01 15.49
N LEU A 155 22.94 1.54 14.26
CA LEU A 155 21.60 1.42 13.70
C LEU A 155 21.13 -0.03 13.86
N HIS A 156 19.96 -0.18 14.47
CA HIS A 156 19.27 -1.47 14.58
C HIS A 156 18.21 -1.54 13.51
N ALA A 157 18.10 -2.68 12.82
CA ALA A 157 17.14 -2.87 11.75
C ALA A 157 16.45 -4.23 11.84
N TRP A 158 15.16 -4.26 11.53
CA TRP A 158 14.38 -5.48 11.40
C TRP A 158 13.68 -5.49 10.05
N LEU A 159 13.81 -6.58 9.33
CA LEU A 159 12.99 -6.83 8.14
C LEU A 159 11.62 -7.32 8.61
N LEU A 160 10.57 -6.70 8.10
CA LEU A 160 9.17 -7.08 8.26
C LEU A 160 8.72 -7.79 6.99
N PRO A 161 8.83 -9.14 6.91
CA PRO A 161 8.57 -9.87 5.69
C PRO A 161 7.08 -9.87 5.34
N GLY A 162 6.78 -9.96 4.05
CA GLY A 162 5.41 -10.03 3.56
C GLY A 162 4.71 -8.68 3.39
N GLU A 163 5.21 -7.62 3.97
CA GLU A 163 4.74 -6.28 3.66
C GLU A 163 5.07 -5.89 2.22
N ALA A 164 4.35 -4.92 1.68
CA ALA A 164 4.44 -4.57 0.28
C ALA A 164 4.51 -3.04 0.08
N HIS A 165 4.89 -2.67 -1.13
CA HIS A 165 4.85 -1.31 -1.62
C HIS A 165 4.19 -1.31 -2.99
N ILE A 166 3.31 -0.33 -3.24
CA ILE A 166 2.67 -0.11 -4.53
C ILE A 166 3.11 1.24 -5.11
N ASP A 167 3.43 1.27 -6.40
CA ASP A 167 3.64 2.53 -7.13
C ASP A 167 2.29 3.23 -7.28
N THR A 168 2.04 4.20 -6.43
CA THR A 168 0.74 4.87 -6.32
C THR A 168 0.40 5.65 -7.56
N VAL A 169 1.35 6.42 -8.11
CA VAL A 169 1.14 7.27 -9.29
C VAL A 169 0.80 6.40 -10.49
N ARG A 170 1.63 5.40 -10.79
CA ARG A 170 1.41 4.51 -11.93
C ARG A 170 0.14 3.67 -11.77
N THR A 171 -0.18 3.24 -10.56
CA THR A 171 -1.41 2.48 -10.29
C THR A 171 -2.66 3.34 -10.49
N LEU A 172 -2.69 4.59 -10.00
CA LEU A 172 -3.83 5.47 -10.22
C LEU A 172 -4.02 5.78 -11.71
N VAL A 173 -2.93 6.03 -12.43
CA VAL A 173 -2.97 6.26 -13.87
C VAL A 173 -3.48 5.01 -14.59
N ALA A 174 -2.95 3.83 -14.28
CA ALA A 174 -3.38 2.58 -14.91
C ALA A 174 -4.86 2.26 -14.64
N LEU A 175 -5.32 2.43 -13.40
CA LEU A 175 -6.74 2.25 -13.05
C LEU A 175 -7.65 3.17 -13.86
N GLN A 176 -7.24 4.41 -14.10
CA GLN A 176 -8.03 5.37 -14.87
C GLN A 176 -7.99 5.07 -16.37
N THR A 177 -6.80 4.87 -16.94
CA THR A 177 -6.64 4.68 -18.39
C THR A 177 -7.17 3.33 -18.89
N GLN A 178 -7.16 2.31 -18.03
CA GLN A 178 -7.60 0.96 -18.36
C GLN A 178 -9.03 0.65 -17.90
N ALA A 179 -9.74 1.61 -17.31
CA ALA A 179 -11.17 1.49 -17.01
C ALA A 179 -12.01 1.72 -18.27
N ARG A 180 -12.04 0.73 -19.15
CA ARG A 180 -12.75 0.81 -20.44
C ARG A 180 -14.24 1.03 -20.22
N GLY A 181 -14.84 1.98 -20.95
CA GLY A 181 -16.28 2.29 -20.86
C GLY A 181 -16.67 3.14 -19.65
N VAL A 182 -15.72 3.64 -18.87
CA VAL A 182 -15.99 4.60 -17.81
C VAL A 182 -16.02 6.02 -18.37
N HIS A 183 -17.05 6.77 -18.02
CA HIS A 183 -17.20 8.19 -18.37
C HIS A 183 -16.60 9.05 -17.26
N TRP A 184 -15.50 9.74 -17.56
CA TRP A 184 -14.79 10.62 -16.63
C TRP A 184 -15.19 12.06 -16.87
N HIS A 185 -15.68 12.73 -15.82
CA HIS A 185 -16.10 14.12 -15.83
C HIS A 185 -15.18 14.92 -14.92
N TRP A 186 -14.30 15.67 -15.54
CA TRP A 186 -13.38 16.61 -14.89
C TRP A 186 -13.96 18.03 -14.96
N ARG A 187 -13.58 18.88 -13.99
CA ARG A 187 -14.09 20.25 -13.90
C ARG A 187 -13.32 21.23 -14.78
#